data_458bed70d5b3451135807d6f1a80deb5
#
_entry.id   458bed70d5b3451135807d6f1a80deb5
#
_cell.length_a   1.000
_cell.length_b   1.000
_cell.length_c   1.000
_cell.angle_alpha   90.00
_cell.angle_beta   90.00
_cell.angle_gamma   90.00
#
_symmetry.space_group_name_H-M   'P 1'
#
loop_
_entity.id
_entity.type
_entity.pdbx_description
1 polymer ?
#
loop_
_entity_poly.entity_id
_entity_poly.type
_entity_poly.pdbx_seq_one_letter_code
_entity_poly.pdbx_strand_id
1 'polypeptide(L)'
;MAIKREYDFDQVGDKDMYLLHHEEIESLAQTIPGVKRIRFFMTFGQSYLDHMRCLEDVGMLSTTPINYNGQEIVPIQFLKALLPDPASLGPRTKGKTNIGCIFTGVKDGQEKTYYIYNVCDHQECYNCLLYTSDAAD
;
A
#
# COMPACT_ATOMS: atom_id res chain seq x y z
N MET A 1 3.88 15.66 -8.94
CA MET A 1 2.42 15.52 -8.71
C MET A 1 2.09 14.03 -8.80
N ALA A 2 1.54 13.44 -7.75
CA ALA A 2 1.17 12.03 -7.76
C ALA A 2 0.00 11.79 -8.73
N ILE A 3 0.06 10.71 -9.52
CA ILE A 3 -1.08 10.31 -10.36
C ILE A 3 -2.11 9.66 -9.45
N LYS A 4 -3.28 10.28 -9.38
CA LYS A 4 -4.42 9.86 -8.57
C LYS A 4 -5.57 9.44 -9.48
N ARG A 5 -6.30 8.39 -9.10
CA ARG A 5 -7.53 7.93 -9.75
C ARG A 5 -8.53 7.49 -8.70
N GLU A 6 -9.79 7.67 -8.98
CA GLU A 6 -10.88 7.05 -8.23
C GLU A 6 -11.22 5.69 -8.82
N TYR A 7 -11.52 4.72 -7.96
CA TYR A 7 -11.93 3.38 -8.35
C TYR A 7 -12.96 2.82 -7.35
N ASP A 8 -14.02 2.22 -7.89
CA ASP A 8 -15.03 1.52 -7.10
C ASP A 8 -14.57 0.07 -6.87
N PHE A 9 -14.12 -0.19 -5.65
CA PHE A 9 -13.68 -1.52 -5.24
C PHE A 9 -14.84 -2.33 -4.70
N ASP A 10 -15.03 -3.54 -5.22
CA ASP A 10 -16.07 -4.45 -4.74
C ASP A 10 -16.00 -4.61 -3.22
N GLN A 11 -17.15 -4.46 -2.53
CA GLN A 11 -17.35 -4.50 -1.08
C GLN A 11 -16.58 -3.44 -0.25
N VAL A 12 -15.79 -2.58 -0.88
CA VAL A 12 -15.04 -1.49 -0.23
C VAL A 12 -15.55 -0.12 -0.66
N GLY A 13 -16.10 -0.02 -1.88
CA GLY A 13 -16.63 1.21 -2.48
C GLY A 13 -15.55 2.12 -3.07
N ASP A 14 -15.96 3.34 -3.41
CA ASP A 14 -15.12 4.33 -4.06
C ASP A 14 -13.93 4.74 -3.20
N LYS A 15 -12.74 4.63 -3.76
CA LYS A 15 -11.49 5.04 -3.13
C LYS A 15 -10.56 5.76 -4.10
N ASP A 16 -9.88 6.75 -3.59
CA ASP A 16 -8.73 7.33 -4.27
C ASP A 16 -7.55 6.37 -4.24
N MET A 17 -7.04 6.02 -5.40
CA MET A 17 -5.83 5.22 -5.53
C MET A 17 -4.70 6.02 -6.18
N TYR A 18 -3.50 5.80 -5.71
CA TYR A 18 -2.30 6.53 -6.12
C TYR A 18 -1.34 5.60 -6.84
N LEU A 19 -0.80 6.06 -7.98
CA LEU A 19 0.22 5.33 -8.72
C LEU A 19 1.53 5.35 -7.93
N LEU A 20 2.03 4.17 -7.61
CA LEU A 20 3.27 3.98 -6.87
C LEU A 20 4.23 3.06 -7.63
N HIS A 21 5.50 3.13 -7.24
CA HIS A 21 6.47 2.10 -7.58
C HIS A 21 6.31 0.91 -6.62
N HIS A 22 6.48 -0.31 -7.16
CA HIS A 22 6.49 -1.55 -6.38
C HIS A 22 7.44 -2.53 -7.05
N GLU A 23 8.22 -3.27 -6.27
CA GLU A 23 9.24 -4.19 -6.80
C GLU A 23 8.65 -5.31 -7.67
N GLU A 24 7.43 -5.72 -7.41
CA GLU A 24 6.73 -6.71 -8.23
C GLU A 24 6.55 -6.26 -9.69
N ILE A 25 6.46 -4.95 -9.94
CA ILE A 25 6.37 -4.40 -11.31
C ILE A 25 7.61 -4.79 -12.11
N GLU A 26 8.79 -4.75 -11.51
CA GLU A 26 10.05 -5.07 -12.17
C GLU A 26 10.12 -6.56 -12.52
N SER A 27 9.80 -7.42 -11.56
CA SER A 27 9.80 -8.86 -11.77
C SER A 27 8.77 -9.32 -12.79
N LEU A 28 7.56 -8.76 -12.75
CA LEU A 28 6.49 -9.06 -13.73
C LEU A 28 6.86 -8.58 -15.14
N ALA A 29 7.49 -7.40 -15.27
CA ALA A 29 7.93 -6.88 -16.56
C ALA A 29 8.99 -7.78 -17.22
N GLN A 30 9.83 -8.43 -16.42
CA GLN A 30 10.86 -9.35 -16.90
C GLN A 30 10.32 -10.74 -17.23
N THR A 31 9.32 -11.21 -16.49
CA THR A 31 8.84 -12.59 -16.56
C THR A 31 7.65 -12.80 -17.49
N ILE A 32 6.87 -11.74 -17.77
CA ILE A 32 5.70 -11.85 -18.66
C ILE A 32 6.04 -11.38 -20.07
N PRO A 33 6.19 -12.29 -21.06
CA PRO A 33 6.54 -11.91 -22.42
C PRO A 33 5.45 -11.04 -23.04
N GLY A 34 5.87 -9.97 -23.73
CA GLY A 34 4.96 -9.11 -24.51
C GLY A 34 4.09 -8.17 -23.70
N VAL A 35 4.27 -8.10 -22.40
CA VAL A 35 3.58 -7.10 -21.58
C VAL A 35 3.99 -5.69 -22.00
N LYS A 36 3.02 -4.81 -22.24
CA LYS A 36 3.27 -3.43 -22.70
C LYS A 36 3.22 -2.40 -21.58
N ARG A 37 2.51 -2.72 -20.50
CA ARG A 37 2.31 -1.79 -19.39
C ARG A 37 1.94 -2.54 -18.14
N ILE A 38 2.64 -2.24 -17.05
CA ILE A 38 2.30 -2.65 -15.70
C ILE A 38 2.23 -1.40 -14.83
N ARG A 39 1.28 -1.34 -13.94
CA ARG A 39 1.12 -0.23 -12.99
C ARG A 39 0.61 -0.78 -11.67
N PHE A 40 1.15 -0.26 -10.60
CA PHE A 40 0.69 -0.55 -9.25
C PHE A 40 -0.01 0.68 -8.67
N PHE A 41 -1.16 0.46 -8.08
CA PHE A 41 -1.92 1.50 -7.38
C PHE A 41 -2.23 1.05 -5.96
N MET A 42 -2.18 1.98 -5.03
CA MET A 42 -2.53 1.75 -3.64
C MET A 42 -3.45 2.85 -3.13
N THR A 43 -4.35 2.51 -2.22
CA THR A 43 -5.26 3.46 -1.59
C THR A 43 -4.71 3.90 -0.25
N PHE A 44 -4.94 5.18 0.09
CA PHE A 44 -4.61 5.73 1.39
C PHE A 44 -5.80 6.52 1.92
N GLY A 45 -6.17 6.29 3.17
CA GLY A 45 -7.18 7.10 3.85
C GLY A 45 -6.70 8.53 4.07
N GLN A 46 -7.61 9.52 4.06
CA GLN A 46 -7.26 10.93 4.25
C GLN A 46 -6.51 11.17 5.57
N SER A 47 -6.97 10.54 6.66
CA SER A 47 -6.28 10.65 7.95
C SER A 47 -4.82 10.20 7.89
N TYR A 48 -4.53 9.10 7.18
CA TYR A 48 -3.14 8.65 6.98
C TYR A 48 -2.32 9.71 6.23
N LEU A 49 -2.86 10.26 5.13
CA LEU A 49 -2.19 11.27 4.33
C LEU A 49 -1.90 12.55 5.13
N ASP A 50 -2.83 12.96 5.99
CA ASP A 50 -2.67 14.14 6.84
C ASP A 50 -1.57 13.94 7.89
N HIS A 51 -1.52 12.74 8.52
CA HIS A 51 -0.45 12.41 9.45
C HIS A 51 0.92 12.33 8.76
N MET A 52 0.99 11.70 7.59
CA MET A 52 2.24 11.61 6.83
C MET A 52 2.74 12.99 6.41
N ARG A 53 1.85 13.88 5.98
CA ARG A 53 2.20 15.27 5.66
C ARG A 53 2.74 16.01 6.88
N CYS A 54 2.08 15.88 8.02
CA CYS A 54 2.54 16.51 9.26
C CYS A 54 3.95 16.01 9.63
N LEU A 55 4.20 14.71 9.54
CA LEU A 55 5.51 14.14 9.82
C LEU A 55 6.58 14.60 8.82
N GLU A 56 6.22 14.78 7.55
CA GLU A 56 7.09 15.33 6.52
C GLU A 56 7.42 16.79 6.82
N ASP A 57 6.41 17.62 7.08
CA ASP A 57 6.54 19.07 7.34
C ASP A 57 7.43 19.36 8.56
N VAL A 58 7.39 18.53 9.60
CA VAL A 58 8.27 18.65 10.77
C VAL A 58 9.61 17.93 10.62
N GLY A 59 9.89 17.33 9.46
CA GLY A 59 11.16 16.68 9.14
C GLY A 59 11.36 15.30 9.74
N MET A 60 10.34 14.69 10.35
CA MET A 60 10.44 13.35 10.96
C MET A 60 10.64 12.22 9.96
N LEU A 61 10.31 12.44 8.68
CA LEU A 61 10.55 11.46 7.61
C LEU A 61 11.94 11.59 6.97
N SER A 62 12.77 12.51 7.43
CA SER A 62 14.12 12.70 6.89
C SER A 62 15.03 11.51 7.17
N THR A 63 15.76 11.10 6.14
CA THR A 63 16.87 10.13 6.24
C THR A 63 18.22 10.78 6.50
N THR A 64 18.28 12.11 6.46
CA THR A 64 19.50 12.88 6.72
C THR A 64 19.74 12.95 8.22
N PRO A 65 20.93 12.56 8.69
CA PRO A 65 21.27 12.66 10.11
C PRO A 65 21.28 14.10 10.60
N ILE A 66 20.83 14.33 11.82
CA ILE A 66 20.92 15.60 12.54
C ILE A 66 21.72 15.42 13.84
N ASN A 67 22.40 16.49 14.29
CA ASN A 67 23.06 16.47 15.60
C ASN A 67 22.07 17.01 16.66
N TYR A 68 21.84 16.21 17.69
CA TYR A 68 21.08 16.61 18.86
C TYR A 68 21.90 16.34 20.14
N ASN A 69 22.31 17.38 20.82
CA ASN A 69 23.13 17.30 22.05
C ASN A 69 24.40 16.44 21.90
N GLY A 70 25.08 16.55 20.75
CA GLY A 70 26.31 15.79 20.47
C GLY A 70 26.08 14.34 19.99
N GLN A 71 24.84 13.93 19.83
CA GLN A 71 24.46 12.62 19.28
C GLN A 71 23.90 12.79 17.87
N GLU A 72 24.30 11.89 16.97
CA GLU A 72 23.72 11.80 15.64
C GLU A 72 22.42 11.01 15.68
N ILE A 73 21.37 11.61 15.18
CA ILE A 73 20.03 11.02 15.11
C ILE A 73 19.54 11.08 13.66
N VAL A 74 19.05 9.96 13.14
CA VAL A 74 18.31 9.91 11.88
C VAL A 74 16.81 9.98 12.19
N PRO A 75 16.09 11.06 11.83
CA PRO A 75 14.71 11.29 12.27
C PRO A 75 13.76 10.12 12.00
N ILE A 76 13.79 9.55 10.77
CA ILE A 76 12.92 8.43 10.41
C ILE A 76 13.21 7.17 11.24
N GLN A 77 14.46 6.95 11.64
CA GLN A 77 14.81 5.80 12.49
C GLN A 77 14.30 5.99 13.92
N PHE A 78 14.34 7.22 14.40
CA PHE A 78 13.75 7.57 15.68
C PHE A 78 12.23 7.42 15.66
N LEU A 79 11.55 7.93 14.61
CA LEU A 79 10.13 7.72 14.42
C LEU A 79 9.78 6.22 14.42
N LYS A 80 10.51 5.41 13.66
CA LYS A 80 10.30 3.95 13.61
C LYS A 80 10.37 3.31 15.00
N ALA A 81 11.28 3.75 15.85
CA ALA A 81 11.42 3.23 17.22
C ALA A 81 10.25 3.60 18.13
N LEU A 82 9.50 4.68 17.81
CA LEU A 82 8.33 5.12 18.56
C LEU A 82 7.02 4.45 18.11
N LEU A 83 6.98 3.94 16.88
CA LEU A 83 5.77 3.32 16.34
C LEU A 83 5.46 2.01 17.07
N PRO A 84 4.18 1.71 17.30
CA PRO A 84 3.79 0.43 17.88
C PRO A 84 4.17 -0.72 16.94
N ASP A 85 4.43 -1.88 17.52
CA ASP A 85 4.58 -3.10 16.75
C ASP A 85 3.33 -3.34 15.88
N PRO A 86 3.45 -3.48 14.55
CA PRO A 86 2.33 -3.75 13.67
C PRO A 86 1.47 -4.93 14.11
N ALA A 87 2.06 -6.00 14.62
CA ALA A 87 1.35 -7.17 15.14
C ALA A 87 0.39 -6.82 16.29
N SER A 88 0.68 -5.77 17.07
CA SER A 88 -0.19 -5.30 18.15
C SER A 88 -1.46 -4.60 17.66
N LEU A 89 -1.53 -4.26 16.38
CA LEU A 89 -2.65 -3.51 15.79
C LEU A 89 -3.81 -4.41 15.37
N GLY A 90 -3.56 -5.71 15.16
CA GLY A 90 -4.55 -6.68 14.69
C GLY A 90 -5.90 -6.62 15.40
N PRO A 91 -5.96 -6.61 16.75
CA PRO A 91 -7.24 -6.53 17.47
C PRO A 91 -8.03 -5.25 17.22
N ARG A 92 -7.36 -4.17 16.80
CA ARG A 92 -7.94 -2.83 16.62
C ARG A 92 -8.24 -2.49 15.16
N THR A 93 -7.61 -3.17 14.23
CA THR A 93 -7.78 -2.92 12.79
C THR A 93 -9.15 -3.39 12.33
N LYS A 94 -9.94 -2.50 11.78
CA LYS A 94 -11.30 -2.79 11.27
C LYS A 94 -11.41 -2.35 9.82
N GLY A 95 -12.24 -3.04 9.07
CA GLY A 95 -12.50 -2.76 7.67
C GLY A 95 -12.18 -3.95 6.76
N LYS A 96 -12.11 -3.69 5.48
CA LYS A 96 -11.82 -4.68 4.45
C LYS A 96 -10.66 -4.25 3.58
N THR A 97 -9.86 -5.21 3.16
CA THR A 97 -8.85 -5.05 2.11
C THR A 97 -9.35 -5.71 0.84
N ASN A 98 -9.31 -5.00 -0.29
CA ASN A 98 -9.51 -5.54 -1.62
C ASN A 98 -8.18 -5.44 -2.38
N ILE A 99 -7.61 -6.59 -2.73
CA ILE A 99 -6.38 -6.69 -3.52
C ILE A 99 -6.70 -7.43 -4.80
N GLY A 100 -6.32 -6.87 -5.95
CA GLY A 100 -6.61 -7.50 -7.21
C GLY A 100 -5.78 -6.99 -8.37
N CYS A 101 -5.91 -7.71 -9.50
CA CYS A 101 -5.24 -7.38 -10.73
C CYS A 101 -6.24 -7.24 -11.87
N ILE A 102 -6.09 -6.20 -12.67
CA ILE A 102 -6.83 -6.01 -13.92
C ILE A 102 -5.91 -6.33 -15.08
N PHE A 103 -6.28 -7.32 -15.88
CA PHE A 103 -5.55 -7.77 -17.06
C PHE A 103 -6.32 -7.39 -18.31
N THR A 104 -5.72 -6.61 -19.20
CA THR A 104 -6.29 -6.31 -20.52
C THR A 104 -5.35 -6.82 -21.59
N GLY A 105 -5.89 -7.56 -22.53
CA GLY A 105 -5.10 -8.14 -23.62
C GLY A 105 -5.98 -8.71 -24.74
N VAL A 106 -5.34 -9.33 -25.72
CA VAL A 106 -6.03 -9.98 -26.84
C VAL A 106 -5.98 -11.49 -26.66
N LYS A 107 -7.15 -12.13 -26.68
CA LYS A 107 -7.29 -13.58 -26.68
C LYS A 107 -8.26 -13.99 -27.80
N ASP A 108 -7.83 -14.89 -28.68
CA ASP A 108 -8.62 -15.36 -29.82
C ASP A 108 -9.06 -14.21 -30.75
N GLY A 109 -8.15 -13.22 -30.98
CA GLY A 109 -8.40 -12.06 -31.81
C GLY A 109 -9.32 -11.00 -31.19
N GLN A 110 -9.77 -11.17 -29.94
CA GLN A 110 -10.65 -10.24 -29.24
C GLN A 110 -9.96 -9.61 -28.05
N GLU A 111 -10.16 -8.32 -27.84
CA GLU A 111 -9.76 -7.67 -26.59
C GLU A 111 -10.61 -8.17 -25.44
N LYS A 112 -9.94 -8.55 -24.37
CA LYS A 112 -10.58 -9.02 -23.13
C LYS A 112 -9.95 -8.35 -21.93
N THR A 113 -10.78 -8.03 -20.96
CA THR A 113 -10.36 -7.54 -19.65
C THR A 113 -10.87 -8.48 -18.57
N TYR A 114 -9.98 -8.88 -17.67
CA TYR A 114 -10.31 -9.67 -16.49
C TYR A 114 -9.92 -8.88 -15.26
N TYR A 115 -10.79 -8.88 -14.27
CA TYR A 115 -10.48 -8.41 -12.92
C TYR A 115 -10.51 -9.61 -11.97
N ILE A 116 -9.37 -9.94 -11.41
CA ILE A 116 -9.21 -11.02 -10.42
C ILE A 116 -8.82 -10.36 -9.11
N TYR A 117 -9.60 -10.58 -8.06
CA TYR A 117 -9.41 -9.91 -6.78
C TYR A 117 -9.82 -10.81 -5.61
N ASN A 118 -9.33 -10.43 -4.43
CA ASN A 118 -9.70 -11.01 -3.15
C ASN A 118 -10.17 -9.90 -2.21
N VAL A 119 -11.18 -10.18 -1.40
CA VAL A 119 -11.67 -9.28 -0.36
C VAL A 119 -11.55 -9.98 0.98
N CYS A 120 -10.84 -9.38 1.92
CA CYS A 120 -10.64 -9.88 3.27
C CYS A 120 -11.16 -8.91 4.31
N ASP A 121 -11.94 -9.38 5.28
CA ASP A 121 -12.27 -8.61 6.49
C ASP A 121 -11.14 -8.77 7.51
N HIS A 122 -10.64 -7.65 8.04
CA HIS A 122 -9.49 -7.65 8.95
C HIS A 122 -9.77 -8.42 10.25
N GLN A 123 -10.97 -8.34 10.79
CA GLN A 123 -11.30 -9.05 12.04
C GLN A 123 -11.49 -10.54 11.82
N GLU A 124 -12.08 -10.94 10.68
CA GLU A 124 -12.17 -12.35 10.31
C GLU A 124 -10.78 -12.96 10.13
N CYS A 125 -9.90 -12.29 9.41
CA CYS A 125 -8.51 -12.72 9.23
C CYS A 125 -7.76 -12.79 10.56
N TYR A 126 -7.89 -11.77 11.40
CA TYR A 126 -7.26 -11.76 12.72
C TYR A 126 -7.75 -12.92 13.60
N ASN A 127 -9.04 -13.16 13.65
CA ASN A 127 -9.61 -14.23 14.48
C ASN A 127 -9.24 -15.64 13.96
N CYS A 128 -9.06 -15.79 12.66
CA CYS A 128 -8.69 -17.06 12.04
C CYS A 128 -7.18 -17.35 12.12
N LEU A 129 -6.34 -16.35 11.87
CA LEU A 129 -4.89 -16.50 11.72
C LEU A 129 -4.10 -15.85 12.85
N LEU A 130 -4.75 -15.18 13.80
CA LEU A 130 -4.16 -14.25 14.78
C LEU A 130 -3.35 -13.14 14.09
N TYR A 131 -3.76 -12.75 12.87
CA TYR A 131 -3.05 -11.83 12.00
C TYR A 131 -4.03 -11.07 11.12
N THR A 132 -3.69 -9.87 10.65
CA THR A 132 -4.55 -9.13 9.70
C THR A 132 -4.20 -9.48 8.25
N SER A 133 -5.14 -9.29 7.34
CA SER A 133 -4.95 -9.55 5.91
C SER A 133 -3.92 -8.65 5.22
N ASP A 134 -3.50 -7.58 5.89
CA ASP A 134 -2.54 -6.60 5.37
C ASP A 134 -1.20 -6.69 6.10
N ALA A 135 -0.85 -7.86 6.51
CA ALA A 135 0.45 -8.14 7.04
C ALA A 135 1.41 -8.51 5.91
N ALA A 136 1.47 -7.71 4.91
CA ALA A 136 2.57 -7.77 3.98
C ALA A 136 3.71 -6.92 4.54
N ASP A 137 4.67 -7.58 5.18
CA ASP A 137 6.08 -7.23 5.41
C ASP A 137 6.45 -5.80 5.85
#